data_82f8d1a22f2a9df72520766b218af7ea
#
_entry.id   82f8d1a22f2a9df72520766b218af7ea
#
_cell.length_a   1.000
_cell.length_b   1.000
_cell.length_c   1.000
_cell.angle_alpha   90.00
_cell.angle_beta   90.00
_cell.angle_gamma   90.00
#
_symmetry.space_group_name_H-M   'P 1'
#
loop_
_entity.id
_entity.type
_entity.pdbx_description
1 polymer ?
#
loop_
_entity_poly.entity_id
_entity_poly.type
_entity_poly.pdbx_seq_one_letter_code
_entity_poly.pdbx_strand_id
1 'polypeptide(L)'
;MTKIFEAKNHLLIDTNKFNPDTHSHKAAHIIISCEEKIHVIAGRQQYMCYGIMIPSGTVHKINISDNRVLTFLYDNTSEIAQQITSVQVIDNSVCKKIISTYYNNPMDYNIFHANFLEVLDLKNTNISLTDSRIATATEFIRKSCKDNITRKMVADYVFLSEDRFSHLFKKHIGMTFSAYLIYQRIITAYTAIFKGKSVTEAAVSAGFFSSSHFADVNRRVFGLTATEICSNTQFIKIS
;
A
#
# COMPACT_ATOMS: atom_id res chain seq x y z
N MET A 1 4.83 -1.82 19.41
CA MET A 1 5.72 -2.23 18.31
C MET A 1 4.90 -2.28 17.03
N THR A 2 5.33 -1.60 15.99
CA THR A 2 4.69 -1.64 14.66
C THR A 2 5.16 -2.88 13.89
N LYS A 3 4.26 -3.55 13.17
CA LYS A 3 4.61 -4.63 12.24
C LYS A 3 4.15 -4.25 10.84
N ILE A 4 5.01 -4.46 9.85
CA ILE A 4 4.68 -4.26 8.44
C ILE A 4 4.88 -5.57 7.71
N PHE A 5 3.83 -6.06 7.08
CA PHE A 5 3.87 -7.25 6.22
C PHE A 5 3.81 -6.79 4.77
N GLU A 6 4.85 -7.10 4.00
CA GLU A 6 4.89 -6.88 2.56
C GLU A 6 4.47 -8.13 1.82
N ALA A 7 3.35 -8.10 1.14
CA ALA A 7 2.90 -9.12 0.21
C ALA A 7 2.94 -8.60 -1.25
N LYS A 8 2.73 -9.46 -2.21
CA LYS A 8 2.87 -9.13 -3.65
C LYS A 8 2.05 -7.92 -4.10
N ASN A 9 0.83 -7.75 -3.60
CA ASN A 9 -0.13 -6.74 -4.08
C ASN A 9 -0.65 -5.83 -2.98
N HIS A 10 -0.12 -5.93 -1.75
CA HIS A 10 -0.58 -5.12 -0.63
C HIS A 10 0.45 -5.06 0.50
N LEU A 11 0.27 -4.08 1.37
CA LEU A 11 0.93 -3.99 2.66
C LEU A 11 -0.12 -4.14 3.77
N LEU A 12 0.21 -4.86 4.83
CA LEU A 12 -0.50 -4.75 6.10
C LEU A 12 0.40 -4.01 7.10
N ILE A 13 -0.12 -2.97 7.68
CA ILE A 13 0.52 -2.20 8.75
C ILE A 13 -0.29 -2.42 10.03
N ASP A 14 0.33 -3.04 11.02
CA ASP A 14 -0.19 -3.24 12.36
C ASP A 14 0.51 -2.25 13.30
N THR A 15 -0.18 -1.21 13.75
CA THR A 15 0.42 -0.11 14.50
C THR A 15 -0.59 0.61 15.40
N ASN A 16 -0.07 1.25 16.46
CA ASN A 16 -0.81 2.24 17.25
C ASN A 16 -0.22 3.65 17.11
N LYS A 17 0.64 3.86 16.10
CA LYS A 17 1.34 5.13 15.83
C LYS A 17 1.10 5.56 14.38
N PHE A 18 -0.13 5.95 14.07
CA PHE A 18 -0.46 6.36 12.71
C PHE A 18 -1.49 7.49 12.75
N ASN A 19 -1.02 8.72 12.57
CA ASN A 19 -1.86 9.91 12.50
C ASN A 19 -1.42 10.80 11.33
N PRO A 20 -1.59 10.34 10.09
CA PRO A 20 -1.20 11.12 8.93
C PRO A 20 -2.09 12.35 8.80
N ASP A 21 -1.51 13.44 8.34
CA ASP A 21 -2.26 14.61 7.88
C ASP A 21 -3.23 14.23 6.74
N THR A 22 -4.17 15.13 6.43
CA THR A 22 -5.09 14.93 5.31
C THR A 22 -4.29 14.72 4.02
N HIS A 23 -4.45 13.55 3.41
CA HIS A 23 -3.73 13.17 2.20
C HIS A 23 -4.60 12.33 1.27
N SER A 24 -4.10 12.07 0.07
CA SER A 24 -4.67 11.08 -0.83
C SER A 24 -3.54 10.31 -1.49
N HIS A 25 -3.70 9.03 -1.61
CA HIS A 25 -2.83 8.18 -2.41
C HIS A 25 -3.61 7.10 -3.15
N LYS A 26 -2.94 6.42 -4.06
CA LYS A 26 -3.61 5.52 -5.00
C LYS A 26 -3.72 4.07 -4.52
N ALA A 27 -3.51 3.80 -3.25
CA ALA A 27 -3.89 2.53 -2.67
C ALA A 27 -5.33 2.58 -2.15
N ALA A 28 -6.06 1.49 -2.26
CA ALA A 28 -7.29 1.32 -1.51
C ALA A 28 -6.95 0.87 -0.09
N HIS A 29 -7.73 1.33 0.88
CA HIS A 29 -7.52 1.01 2.29
C HIS A 29 -8.62 0.12 2.83
N ILE A 30 -8.22 -0.81 3.68
CA ILE A 30 -9.11 -1.45 4.64
C ILE A 30 -8.48 -1.24 6.01
N ILE A 31 -9.19 -0.55 6.91
CA ILE A 31 -8.68 -0.20 8.22
C ILE A 31 -9.58 -0.83 9.27
N ILE A 32 -8.98 -1.57 10.19
CA ILE A 32 -9.68 -2.23 11.30
C ILE A 32 -9.05 -1.75 12.61
N SER A 33 -9.86 -1.16 13.49
CA SER A 33 -9.44 -0.81 14.84
C SER A 33 -9.56 -2.01 15.77
N CYS A 34 -8.54 -2.26 16.56
CA CYS A 34 -8.49 -3.41 17.45
C CYS A 34 -9.20 -3.17 18.80
N GLU A 35 -9.40 -1.92 19.20
CA GLU A 35 -9.86 -1.56 20.54
C GLU A 35 -11.12 -0.69 20.49
N GLU A 36 -11.02 0.56 20.08
CA GLU A 36 -12.11 1.52 20.08
C GLU A 36 -12.44 2.03 18.69
N LYS A 37 -13.53 2.78 18.55
CA LYS A 37 -13.85 3.45 17.28
C LYS A 37 -12.78 4.47 16.92
N ILE A 38 -12.43 4.50 15.65
CA ILE A 38 -11.56 5.52 15.04
C ILE A 38 -12.39 6.59 14.36
N HIS A 39 -11.84 7.80 14.29
CA HIS A 39 -12.43 8.90 13.55
C HIS A 39 -11.76 9.00 12.17
N VAL A 40 -12.57 8.85 11.12
CA VAL A 40 -12.11 8.89 9.74
C VAL A 40 -12.87 9.97 8.98
N ILE A 41 -12.15 10.85 8.30
CA ILE A 41 -12.70 11.76 7.31
C ILE A 41 -12.36 11.18 5.95
N ALA A 42 -13.34 10.91 5.11
CA ALA A 42 -13.16 10.42 3.75
C ALA A 42 -14.03 11.19 2.76
N GLY A 43 -13.40 11.88 1.82
CA GLY A 43 -14.07 12.85 0.97
C GLY A 43 -14.66 14.01 1.80
N ARG A 44 -16.00 14.15 1.77
CA ARG A 44 -16.73 15.18 2.52
C ARG A 44 -17.45 14.64 3.77
N GLN A 45 -17.28 13.38 4.09
CA GLN A 45 -18.01 12.70 5.18
C GLN A 45 -17.09 12.34 6.33
N GLN A 46 -17.66 12.24 7.52
CA GLN A 46 -16.98 11.83 8.74
C GLN A 46 -17.61 10.53 9.25
N TYR A 47 -16.76 9.65 9.76
CA TYR A 47 -17.14 8.32 10.23
C TYR A 47 -16.54 8.05 11.60
N MET A 48 -17.34 7.51 12.52
CA MET A 48 -16.90 6.93 13.80
C MET A 48 -17.17 5.43 13.76
N CYS A 49 -16.15 4.63 13.48
CA CYS A 49 -16.30 3.21 13.17
C CYS A 49 -15.16 2.35 13.69
N TYR A 50 -15.39 1.04 13.80
CA TYR A 50 -14.35 0.04 14.10
C TYR A 50 -13.62 -0.42 12.84
N GLY A 51 -14.24 -0.31 11.68
CA GLY A 51 -13.60 -0.66 10.42
C GLY A 51 -14.20 0.11 9.26
N ILE A 52 -13.37 0.35 8.25
CA ILE A 52 -13.75 1.13 7.06
C ILE A 52 -12.94 0.70 5.84
N MET A 53 -13.59 0.66 4.69
CA MET A 53 -12.97 0.52 3.39
C MET A 53 -13.00 1.88 2.67
N ILE A 54 -11.87 2.30 2.11
CA ILE A 54 -11.72 3.58 1.42
C ILE A 54 -11.16 3.31 0.02
N PRO A 55 -11.86 3.73 -1.04
CA PRO A 55 -11.39 3.57 -2.41
C PRO A 55 -10.07 4.30 -2.66
N SER A 56 -9.32 3.78 -3.61
CA SER A 56 -8.13 4.44 -4.14
C SER A 56 -8.42 5.87 -4.59
N GLY A 57 -7.49 6.80 -4.30
CA GLY A 57 -7.59 8.22 -4.68
C GLY A 57 -8.53 9.07 -3.83
N THR A 58 -9.23 8.49 -2.86
CA THR A 58 -10.08 9.26 -1.95
C THR A 58 -9.22 10.11 -1.02
N VAL A 59 -9.49 11.42 -0.93
CA VAL A 59 -8.88 12.30 0.07
C VAL A 59 -9.38 11.87 1.44
N HIS A 60 -8.48 11.59 2.37
CA HIS A 60 -8.87 11.11 3.69
C HIS A 60 -7.90 11.56 4.79
N LYS A 61 -8.40 11.54 6.01
CA LYS A 61 -7.64 11.69 7.26
C LYS A 61 -8.12 10.64 8.24
N ILE A 62 -7.18 9.99 8.92
CA ILE A 62 -7.46 8.94 9.89
C ILE A 62 -6.90 9.41 11.22
N ASN A 63 -7.74 9.46 12.24
CA ASN A 63 -7.33 9.68 13.61
C ASN A 63 -7.62 8.42 14.42
N ILE A 64 -6.56 7.72 14.78
CA ILE A 64 -6.63 6.47 15.54
C ILE A 64 -6.51 6.72 17.05
N SER A 65 -6.22 7.99 17.49
CA SER A 65 -5.81 8.27 18.87
C SER A 65 -4.63 7.35 19.25
N ASP A 66 -4.74 6.58 20.34
CA ASP A 66 -3.74 5.57 20.72
C ASP A 66 -4.17 4.15 20.36
N ASN A 67 -5.27 3.99 19.61
CA ASN A 67 -5.80 2.69 19.21
C ASN A 67 -4.83 1.94 18.31
N ARG A 68 -4.72 0.64 18.53
CA ARG A 68 -4.07 -0.26 17.59
C ARG A 68 -4.95 -0.51 16.38
N VAL A 69 -4.38 -0.37 15.18
CA VAL A 69 -5.10 -0.58 13.92
C VAL A 69 -4.35 -1.54 13.01
N LEU A 70 -5.12 -2.34 12.27
CA LEU A 70 -4.66 -3.10 11.13
C LEU A 70 -5.05 -2.32 9.87
N THR A 71 -4.06 -1.82 9.13
CA THR A 71 -4.28 -1.07 7.90
C THR A 71 -3.76 -1.86 6.71
N PHE A 72 -4.66 -2.31 5.86
CA PHE A 72 -4.32 -2.94 4.58
C PHE A 72 -4.31 -1.88 3.50
N LEU A 73 -3.21 -1.80 2.78
CA LEU A 73 -3.00 -0.92 1.64
C LEU A 73 -2.89 -1.76 0.38
N TYR A 74 -3.97 -1.82 -0.40
CA TYR A 74 -4.00 -2.57 -1.65
C TYR A 74 -3.55 -1.70 -2.80
N ASP A 75 -2.57 -2.20 -3.57
CA ASP A 75 -2.21 -1.58 -4.83
C ASP A 75 -3.45 -1.45 -5.72
N ASN A 76 -3.60 -0.30 -6.35
CA ASN A 76 -4.76 0.01 -7.21
C ASN A 76 -4.93 -0.96 -8.40
N THR A 77 -3.90 -1.73 -8.72
CA THR A 77 -3.92 -2.77 -9.75
C THR A 77 -4.48 -4.08 -9.26
N SER A 78 -4.60 -4.24 -7.94
CA SER A 78 -5.13 -5.46 -7.35
C SER A 78 -6.64 -5.56 -7.57
N GLU A 79 -7.11 -6.77 -7.80
CA GLU A 79 -8.56 -7.05 -7.92
C GLU A 79 -9.32 -6.63 -6.66
N ILE A 80 -8.68 -6.71 -5.49
CA ILE A 80 -9.27 -6.28 -4.22
C ILE A 80 -9.50 -4.77 -4.22
N ALA A 81 -8.51 -3.97 -4.65
CA ALA A 81 -8.67 -2.52 -4.72
C ALA A 81 -9.78 -2.11 -5.69
N GLN A 82 -9.96 -2.85 -6.79
CA GLN A 82 -10.99 -2.58 -7.78
C GLN A 82 -12.41 -2.90 -7.29
N GLN A 83 -12.56 -3.79 -6.32
CA GLN A 83 -13.85 -4.09 -5.68
C GLN A 83 -14.26 -3.02 -4.66
N ILE A 84 -13.30 -2.24 -4.12
CA ILE A 84 -13.57 -1.16 -3.18
C ILE A 84 -13.89 0.11 -3.99
N THR A 85 -15.15 0.28 -4.39
CA THR A 85 -15.61 1.37 -5.28
C THR A 85 -16.22 2.57 -4.54
N SER A 86 -16.58 2.39 -3.27
CA SER A 86 -17.16 3.44 -2.40
C SER A 86 -16.62 3.32 -0.98
N VAL A 87 -16.73 4.40 -0.21
CA VAL A 87 -16.42 4.35 1.23
C VAL A 87 -17.50 3.51 1.93
N GLN A 88 -17.08 2.50 2.67
CA GLN A 88 -17.97 1.56 3.35
C GLN A 88 -17.50 1.32 4.78
N VAL A 89 -18.40 1.48 5.74
CA VAL A 89 -18.16 1.09 7.13
C VAL A 89 -18.32 -0.41 7.26
N ILE A 90 -17.37 -1.05 7.91
CA ILE A 90 -17.38 -2.50 8.18
C ILE A 90 -18.12 -2.74 9.50
N ASP A 91 -19.00 -3.72 9.52
CA ASP A 91 -19.72 -4.10 10.73
C ASP A 91 -18.76 -4.51 11.86
N ASN A 92 -19.11 -4.14 13.09
CA ASN A 92 -18.27 -4.42 14.25
C ASN A 92 -18.04 -5.92 14.51
N SER A 93 -19.05 -6.76 14.20
CA SER A 93 -18.93 -8.22 14.35
C SER A 93 -17.88 -8.78 13.38
N VAL A 94 -17.84 -8.25 12.16
CA VAL A 94 -16.85 -8.56 11.13
C VAL A 94 -15.46 -8.11 11.59
N CYS A 95 -15.33 -6.89 12.10
CA CYS A 95 -14.05 -6.37 12.64
C CYS A 95 -13.53 -7.27 13.76
N LYS A 96 -14.36 -7.65 14.73
CA LYS A 96 -13.98 -8.55 15.82
C LYS A 96 -13.51 -9.93 15.33
N LYS A 97 -14.19 -10.49 14.31
CA LYS A 97 -13.79 -11.75 13.69
C LYS A 97 -12.41 -11.66 13.06
N ILE A 98 -12.15 -10.57 12.32
CA ILE A 98 -10.83 -10.31 11.69
C ILE A 98 -9.74 -10.20 12.75
N ILE A 99 -9.96 -9.41 13.81
CA ILE A 99 -9.01 -9.20 14.90
C ILE A 99 -8.70 -10.53 15.59
N SER A 100 -9.74 -11.30 15.94
CA SER A 100 -9.58 -12.61 16.57
C SER A 100 -8.75 -13.56 15.69
N THR A 101 -9.02 -13.61 14.38
CA THR A 101 -8.27 -14.45 13.45
C THR A 101 -6.81 -14.00 13.34
N TYR A 102 -6.55 -12.70 13.33
CA TYR A 102 -5.19 -12.14 13.25
C TYR A 102 -4.33 -12.52 14.46
N TYR A 103 -4.88 -12.42 15.67
CA TYR A 103 -4.14 -12.74 16.90
C TYR A 103 -4.02 -14.23 17.17
N ASN A 104 -5.01 -15.04 16.76
CA ASN A 104 -5.02 -16.49 17.01
C ASN A 104 -4.20 -17.30 15.98
N ASN A 105 -3.87 -16.71 14.82
CA ASN A 105 -3.06 -17.35 13.77
C ASN A 105 -1.81 -16.54 13.43
N PRO A 106 -0.86 -16.37 14.38
CA PRO A 106 0.31 -15.52 14.14
C PRO A 106 1.32 -16.14 13.16
N MET A 107 1.13 -17.38 12.71
CA MET A 107 2.16 -18.17 12.00
C MET A 107 2.00 -18.21 10.49
N ASP A 108 0.80 -18.00 9.93
CA ASP A 108 0.60 -18.03 8.48
C ASP A 108 -0.23 -16.83 8.01
N TYR A 109 0.51 -15.86 7.51
CA TYR A 109 -0.11 -14.65 6.95
C TYR A 109 -1.03 -14.95 5.76
N ASN A 110 -0.69 -15.92 4.92
CA ASN A 110 -1.48 -16.23 3.72
C ASN A 110 -2.84 -16.83 4.11
N ILE A 111 -2.86 -17.70 5.14
CA ILE A 111 -4.11 -18.23 5.68
C ILE A 111 -4.95 -17.13 6.31
N PHE A 112 -4.31 -16.27 7.12
CA PHE A 112 -5.00 -15.11 7.70
C PHE A 112 -5.60 -14.21 6.61
N HIS A 113 -4.81 -13.87 5.58
CA HIS A 113 -5.26 -12.98 4.51
C HIS A 113 -6.38 -13.60 3.66
N ALA A 114 -6.34 -14.91 3.38
CA ALA A 114 -7.42 -15.60 2.69
C ALA A 114 -8.74 -15.52 3.49
N ASN A 115 -8.71 -15.84 4.78
CA ASN A 115 -9.85 -15.74 5.69
C ASN A 115 -10.36 -14.29 5.82
N PHE A 116 -9.44 -13.31 5.85
CA PHE A 116 -9.76 -11.88 5.88
C PHE A 116 -10.57 -11.45 4.66
N LEU A 117 -10.16 -11.88 3.46
CA LEU A 117 -10.88 -11.58 2.23
C LEU A 117 -12.26 -12.25 2.19
N GLU A 118 -12.33 -13.51 2.62
CA GLU A 118 -13.60 -14.26 2.70
C GLU A 118 -14.59 -13.57 3.63
N VAL A 119 -14.16 -13.14 4.82
CA VAL A 119 -15.01 -12.47 5.81
C VAL A 119 -15.55 -11.12 5.29
N LEU A 120 -14.82 -10.45 4.40
CA LEU A 120 -15.22 -9.20 3.77
C LEU A 120 -15.97 -9.40 2.44
N ASP A 121 -16.21 -10.63 2.02
CA ASP A 121 -16.76 -10.99 0.69
C ASP A 121 -15.96 -10.36 -0.48
N LEU A 122 -14.65 -10.25 -0.30
CA LEU A 122 -13.73 -9.77 -1.32
C LEU A 122 -13.10 -10.96 -2.05
N LYS A 123 -13.32 -11.06 -3.35
CA LYS A 123 -12.88 -12.19 -4.16
C LYS A 123 -11.50 -11.94 -4.77
N ASN A 124 -10.58 -12.82 -4.48
CA ASN A 124 -9.32 -12.91 -5.20
C ASN A 124 -9.50 -13.93 -6.34
N THR A 125 -10.01 -13.46 -7.47
CA THR A 125 -10.42 -14.35 -8.58
C THR A 125 -9.24 -14.82 -9.43
N ASN A 126 -8.00 -14.39 -9.15
CA ASN A 126 -6.80 -14.68 -9.97
C ASN A 126 -6.97 -14.41 -11.49
N ILE A 127 -8.06 -13.75 -11.88
CA ILE A 127 -8.27 -13.32 -13.26
C ILE A 127 -7.47 -12.04 -13.43
N SER A 128 -6.38 -12.13 -14.16
CA SER A 128 -5.61 -10.94 -14.54
C SER A 128 -6.45 -10.08 -15.50
N LEU A 129 -7.16 -9.10 -14.97
CA LEU A 129 -7.84 -8.07 -15.78
C LEU A 129 -6.85 -7.10 -16.43
N THR A 130 -5.58 -7.26 -16.13
CA THR A 130 -4.51 -6.40 -16.63
C THR A 130 -4.05 -6.89 -18.01
N ASP A 131 -3.92 -5.98 -18.97
CA ASP A 131 -3.25 -6.26 -20.25
C ASP A 131 -1.88 -6.91 -19.97
N SER A 132 -1.59 -8.05 -20.59
CA SER A 132 -0.38 -8.83 -20.35
C SER A 132 0.90 -8.01 -20.52
N ARG A 133 0.90 -7.04 -21.45
CA ARG A 133 2.01 -6.11 -21.66
C ARG A 133 2.20 -5.20 -20.46
N ILE A 134 1.12 -4.74 -19.84
CA ILE A 134 1.19 -3.91 -18.63
C ILE A 134 1.64 -4.75 -17.43
N ALA A 135 1.21 -6.00 -17.30
CA ALA A 135 1.73 -6.92 -16.30
C ALA A 135 3.25 -7.13 -16.46
N THR A 136 3.72 -7.34 -17.71
CA THR A 136 5.15 -7.43 -18.03
C THR A 136 5.89 -6.13 -17.70
N ALA A 137 5.30 -4.97 -18.03
CA ALA A 137 5.87 -3.66 -17.72
C ALA A 137 6.04 -3.45 -16.21
N THR A 138 5.03 -3.79 -15.41
CA THR A 138 5.12 -3.65 -13.94
C THR A 138 6.18 -4.56 -13.34
N GLU A 139 6.34 -5.77 -13.85
CA GLU A 139 7.40 -6.69 -13.43
C GLU A 139 8.81 -6.14 -13.79
N PHE A 140 8.96 -5.61 -15.01
CA PHE A 140 10.20 -4.96 -15.43
C PHE A 140 10.53 -3.76 -14.53
N ILE A 141 9.56 -2.87 -14.27
CA ILE A 141 9.75 -1.70 -13.39
C ILE A 141 10.17 -2.17 -11.98
N ARG A 142 9.52 -3.18 -11.42
CA ARG A 142 9.82 -3.70 -10.09
C ARG A 142 11.25 -4.21 -9.97
N LYS A 143 11.74 -4.92 -11.00
CA LYS A 143 13.11 -5.44 -11.04
C LYS A 143 14.15 -4.35 -11.24
N SER A 144 13.83 -3.32 -12.04
CA SER A 144 14.76 -2.29 -12.49
C SER A 144 14.53 -0.92 -11.86
N CYS A 145 13.68 -0.79 -10.84
CA CYS A 145 13.33 0.52 -10.24
C CYS A 145 14.52 1.28 -9.65
N LYS A 146 15.60 0.57 -9.30
CA LYS A 146 16.86 1.15 -8.79
C LYS A 146 17.64 1.87 -9.88
N ASP A 147 17.46 1.45 -11.11
CA ASP A 147 18.16 1.96 -12.27
C ASP A 147 17.49 3.22 -12.80
N ASN A 148 18.17 3.93 -13.70
CA ASN A 148 17.62 5.14 -14.31
C ASN A 148 16.70 4.79 -15.49
N ILE A 149 15.60 4.05 -15.21
CA ILE A 149 14.64 3.65 -16.22
C ILE A 149 13.75 4.82 -16.63
N THR A 150 13.48 4.92 -17.93
CA THR A 150 12.59 5.92 -18.49
C THR A 150 11.28 5.29 -18.99
N ARG A 151 10.27 6.13 -19.14
CA ARG A 151 8.99 5.71 -19.74
C ARG A 151 9.20 5.08 -21.12
N LYS A 152 10.08 5.67 -21.94
CA LYS A 152 10.43 5.16 -23.25
C LYS A 152 11.01 3.75 -23.18
N MET A 153 12.00 3.52 -22.30
CA MET A 153 12.59 2.18 -22.16
C MET A 153 11.55 1.11 -21.81
N VAL A 154 10.61 1.44 -20.92
CA VAL A 154 9.56 0.47 -20.55
C VAL A 154 8.55 0.27 -21.69
N ALA A 155 8.17 1.33 -22.39
CA ALA A 155 7.29 1.25 -23.55
C ALA A 155 7.90 0.37 -24.65
N ASP A 156 9.17 0.61 -24.99
CA ASP A 156 9.92 -0.18 -25.97
C ASP A 156 10.02 -1.66 -25.55
N TYR A 157 10.28 -1.93 -24.25
CA TYR A 157 10.36 -3.28 -23.71
C TYR A 157 9.07 -4.09 -23.90
N VAL A 158 7.91 -3.43 -23.86
CA VAL A 158 6.60 -4.08 -24.06
C VAL A 158 6.00 -3.83 -25.44
N PHE A 159 6.82 -3.38 -26.40
CA PHE A 159 6.44 -3.15 -27.80
C PHE A 159 5.26 -2.19 -27.95
N LEU A 160 5.25 -1.08 -27.18
CA LEU A 160 4.26 -0.02 -27.27
C LEU A 160 4.91 1.33 -27.58
N SER A 161 4.19 2.23 -28.24
CA SER A 161 4.56 3.65 -28.24
C SER A 161 4.43 4.23 -26.83
N GLU A 162 5.20 5.28 -26.51
CA GLU A 162 5.14 5.92 -25.19
C GLU A 162 3.73 6.40 -24.82
N ASP A 163 2.99 6.96 -25.79
CA ASP A 163 1.63 7.45 -25.56
C ASP A 163 0.67 6.30 -25.27
N ARG A 164 0.75 5.22 -26.08
CA ARG A 164 -0.07 4.03 -25.88
C ARG A 164 0.24 3.36 -24.55
N PHE A 165 1.53 3.24 -24.20
CA PHE A 165 1.95 2.74 -22.91
C PHE A 165 1.40 3.60 -21.76
N SER A 166 1.57 4.92 -21.83
CA SER A 166 1.09 5.84 -20.79
C SER A 166 -0.41 5.72 -20.57
N HIS A 167 -1.18 5.65 -21.67
CA HIS A 167 -2.63 5.49 -21.59
C HIS A 167 -3.03 4.15 -20.96
N LEU A 168 -2.47 3.03 -21.46
CA LEU A 168 -2.77 1.70 -20.96
C LEU A 168 -2.27 1.54 -19.51
N PHE A 169 -1.05 2.02 -19.22
CA PHE A 169 -0.50 1.96 -17.88
C PHE A 169 -1.39 2.70 -16.89
N LYS A 170 -1.79 3.94 -17.19
CA LYS A 170 -2.70 4.70 -16.33
C LYS A 170 -4.08 4.04 -16.20
N LYS A 171 -4.60 3.44 -17.31
CA LYS A 171 -5.88 2.73 -17.29
C LYS A 171 -5.86 1.51 -16.39
N HIS A 172 -4.82 0.67 -16.49
CA HIS A 172 -4.74 -0.60 -15.75
C HIS A 172 -4.12 -0.46 -14.35
N ILE A 173 -3.16 0.46 -14.18
CA ILE A 173 -2.44 0.69 -12.92
C ILE A 173 -3.08 1.81 -12.10
N GLY A 174 -3.93 2.63 -12.71
CA GLY A 174 -4.57 3.77 -12.04
C GLY A 174 -3.64 4.94 -11.75
N MET A 175 -2.33 4.81 -11.98
CA MET A 175 -1.33 5.86 -11.76
C MET A 175 -0.38 6.00 -12.96
N THR A 176 0.32 7.13 -13.01
CA THR A 176 1.34 7.34 -14.05
C THR A 176 2.55 6.45 -13.81
N PHE A 177 3.31 6.15 -14.88
CA PHE A 177 4.60 5.45 -14.77
C PHE A 177 5.52 6.06 -13.71
N SER A 178 5.67 7.39 -13.71
CA SER A 178 6.56 8.08 -12.76
C SER A 178 6.11 7.90 -11.29
N ALA A 179 4.80 7.97 -11.03
CA ALA A 179 4.28 7.75 -9.69
C ALA A 179 4.47 6.30 -9.23
N TYR A 180 4.27 5.33 -10.13
CA TYR A 180 4.50 3.92 -9.85
C TYR A 180 5.99 3.60 -9.62
N LEU A 181 6.88 4.19 -10.42
CA LEU A 181 8.33 4.04 -10.23
C LEU A 181 8.77 4.57 -8.85
N ILE A 182 8.30 5.75 -8.48
CA ILE A 182 8.57 6.33 -7.15
C ILE A 182 8.05 5.40 -6.04
N TYR A 183 6.85 4.87 -6.17
CA TYR A 183 6.29 3.92 -5.21
C TYR A 183 7.18 2.67 -5.07
N GLN A 184 7.63 2.08 -6.16
CA GLN A 184 8.53 0.91 -6.13
C GLN A 184 9.89 1.24 -5.49
N ARG A 185 10.42 2.44 -5.73
CA ARG A 185 11.65 2.92 -5.07
C ARG A 185 11.49 3.08 -3.57
N ILE A 186 10.34 3.59 -3.11
CA ILE A 186 10.03 3.71 -1.68
C ILE A 186 10.03 2.32 -1.02
N ILE A 187 9.32 1.34 -1.60
CA ILE A 187 9.29 -0.03 -1.08
C ILE A 187 10.71 -0.62 -1.04
N THR A 188 11.50 -0.39 -2.08
CA THR A 188 12.89 -0.87 -2.14
C THR A 188 13.76 -0.23 -1.06
N ALA A 189 13.60 1.08 -0.81
CA ALA A 189 14.32 1.79 0.25
C ALA A 189 13.96 1.23 1.64
N TYR A 190 12.69 1.06 1.94
CA TYR A 190 12.26 0.46 3.21
C TYR A 190 12.77 -0.97 3.38
N THR A 191 12.70 -1.79 2.34
CA THR A 191 13.28 -3.15 2.37
C THR A 191 14.77 -3.11 2.72
N ALA A 192 15.52 -2.13 2.23
CA ALA A 192 16.94 -1.96 2.54
C ALA A 192 17.19 -1.47 3.97
N ILE A 193 16.37 -0.52 4.46
CA ILE A 193 16.45 0.00 5.84
C ILE A 193 16.19 -1.14 6.83
N PHE A 194 15.14 -1.93 6.62
CA PHE A 194 14.82 -3.05 7.50
C PHE A 194 15.84 -4.20 7.45
N LYS A 195 16.67 -4.24 6.40
CA LYS A 195 17.86 -5.11 6.33
C LYS A 195 19.10 -4.50 6.98
N GLY A 196 18.96 -3.38 7.69
CA GLY A 196 20.02 -2.74 8.47
C GLY A 196 20.81 -1.65 7.73
N LYS A 197 20.43 -1.24 6.51
CA LYS A 197 21.05 -0.09 5.85
C LYS A 197 20.60 1.21 6.51
N SER A 198 21.48 2.20 6.54
CA SER A 198 21.10 3.56 6.91
C SER A 198 20.06 4.12 5.93
N VAL A 199 19.27 5.10 6.38
CA VAL A 199 18.26 5.76 5.51
C VAL A 199 18.91 6.36 4.26
N THR A 200 20.11 6.92 4.39
CA THR A 200 20.86 7.50 3.27
C THR A 200 21.28 6.44 2.26
N GLU A 201 21.92 5.36 2.71
CA GLU A 201 22.33 4.25 1.84
C GLU A 201 21.14 3.58 1.17
N ALA A 202 20.06 3.38 1.91
CA ALA A 202 18.83 2.77 1.40
C ALA A 202 18.20 3.63 0.30
N ALA A 203 18.09 4.94 0.51
CA ALA A 203 17.55 5.88 -0.47
C ALA A 203 18.35 5.85 -1.78
N VAL A 204 19.67 5.96 -1.70
CA VAL A 204 20.53 5.92 -2.90
C VAL A 204 20.46 4.56 -3.57
N SER A 205 20.52 3.44 -2.80
CA SER A 205 20.44 2.09 -3.35
C SER A 205 19.07 1.75 -3.95
N ALA A 206 18.04 2.50 -3.62
CA ALA A 206 16.70 2.37 -4.20
C ALA A 206 16.47 3.25 -5.44
N GLY A 207 17.46 4.04 -5.86
CA GLY A 207 17.39 4.89 -7.04
C GLY A 207 16.87 6.30 -6.78
N PHE A 208 16.85 6.78 -5.52
CA PHE A 208 16.61 8.19 -5.23
C PHE A 208 17.87 9.00 -5.46
N PHE A 209 17.69 10.22 -5.92
CA PHE A 209 18.80 11.14 -6.16
C PHE A 209 19.57 11.48 -4.87
N SER A 210 18.87 11.59 -3.74
CA SER A 210 19.43 11.87 -2.43
C SER A 210 18.51 11.38 -1.31
N SER A 211 19.04 11.31 -0.08
CA SER A 211 18.23 11.03 1.12
C SER A 211 17.17 12.12 1.37
N SER A 212 17.47 13.37 1.05
CA SER A 212 16.50 14.47 1.15
C SER A 212 15.35 14.29 0.16
N HIS A 213 15.64 13.92 -1.09
CA HIS A 213 14.60 13.60 -2.08
C HIS A 213 13.72 12.44 -1.61
N PHE A 214 14.32 11.38 -1.05
CA PHE A 214 13.56 10.29 -0.45
C PHE A 214 12.67 10.78 0.70
N ALA A 215 13.21 11.61 1.62
CA ALA A 215 12.45 12.12 2.75
C ALA A 215 11.24 12.97 2.32
N ASP A 216 11.41 13.85 1.34
CA ASP A 216 10.33 14.69 0.80
C ASP A 216 9.22 13.84 0.14
N VAL A 217 9.63 12.88 -0.68
CA VAL A 217 8.70 11.97 -1.34
C VAL A 217 7.98 11.09 -0.31
N ASN A 218 8.72 10.55 0.66
CA ASN A 218 8.18 9.71 1.71
C ASN A 218 7.11 10.45 2.54
N ARG A 219 7.42 11.68 2.98
CA ARG A 219 6.47 12.52 3.71
C ARG A 219 5.21 12.81 2.89
N ARG A 220 5.36 13.05 1.59
CA ARG A 220 4.24 13.29 0.68
C ARG A 220 3.36 12.07 0.48
N VAL A 221 3.94 10.86 0.50
CA VAL A 221 3.20 9.60 0.27
C VAL A 221 2.59 9.06 1.56
N PHE A 222 3.30 9.11 2.68
CA PHE A 222 2.88 8.48 3.94
C PHE A 222 2.52 9.50 5.05
N GLY A 223 2.80 10.78 4.88
CA GLY A 223 2.59 11.80 5.92
C GLY A 223 3.61 11.73 7.08
N LEU A 224 4.52 10.75 7.08
CA LEU A 224 5.49 10.48 8.15
C LEU A 224 6.92 10.50 7.60
N THR A 225 7.89 10.73 8.48
CA THR A 225 9.31 10.57 8.15
C THR A 225 9.71 9.09 8.15
N ALA A 226 10.76 8.75 7.41
CA ALA A 226 11.29 7.39 7.41
C ALA A 226 11.75 6.95 8.81
N THR A 227 12.27 7.87 9.61
CA THR A 227 12.69 7.61 11.01
C THR A 227 11.49 7.27 11.90
N GLU A 228 10.38 7.99 11.75
CA GLU A 228 9.14 7.69 12.48
C GLU A 228 8.58 6.33 12.10
N ILE A 229 8.59 5.98 10.81
CA ILE A 229 8.14 4.67 10.33
C ILE A 229 9.05 3.55 10.84
N CYS A 230 10.37 3.75 10.84
CA CYS A 230 11.34 2.72 11.22
C CYS A 230 11.55 2.56 12.73
N SER A 231 11.20 3.57 13.53
CA SER A 231 11.33 3.47 14.98
C SER A 231 10.39 2.41 15.55
N ASN A 232 10.93 1.34 16.12
CA ASN A 232 10.17 0.21 16.69
C ASN A 232 9.31 -0.59 15.67
N THR A 233 9.77 -0.72 14.44
CA THR A 233 9.03 -1.44 13.39
C THR A 233 9.70 -2.78 13.06
N GLN A 234 8.91 -3.85 13.01
CA GLN A 234 9.29 -5.15 12.45
C GLN A 234 8.76 -5.26 11.02
N PHE A 235 9.64 -5.54 10.06
CA PHE A 235 9.28 -5.75 8.66
C PHE A 235 9.30 -7.24 8.33
N ILE A 236 8.22 -7.75 7.74
CA ILE A 236 8.02 -9.16 7.42
C ILE A 236 7.65 -9.25 5.94
N LYS A 237 8.51 -9.87 5.17
CA LYS A 237 8.25 -10.14 3.76
C LYS A 237 7.52 -11.47 3.63
N ILE A 238 6.37 -11.46 2.95
CA ILE A 238 5.57 -12.64 2.64
C ILE A 238 5.98 -13.13 1.24
N SER A 239 6.48 -14.34 1.17
CA SER A 239 6.91 -15.00 -0.07
C SER A 239 5.74 -15.71 -0.75
#